data_881d9ae3a6d41f8062f6d3dcec84963e
#
_entry.id   881d9ae3a6d41f8062f6d3dcec84963e
#
_cell.length_a   1.000
_cell.length_b   1.000
_cell.length_c   1.000
_cell.angle_alpha   90.00
_cell.angle_beta   90.00
_cell.angle_gamma   90.00
#
_symmetry.space_group_name_H-M   'P 1'
#
loop_
_entity.id
_entity.type
_entity.pdbx_description
1 polymer ?
#
loop_
_entity_poly.entity_id
_entity_poly.type
_entity_poly.pdbx_seq_one_letter_code
_entity_poly.pdbx_strand_id
1 'polypeptide(L)'
;MPLPLTDSLATRPVLHARRSIAELLAPLERIAAESPNLVADHGARFTRDGQTYELPRYLFIGPKGGGDMIRVGIFAGIHGDEPEGVHALIQFLGLLEREPELAAGYCLFLYPVCNPTGFEDRTRFARGGKDLNREFWLGSVEPEVRLLQSELVAHSLHGIISLHTDDSSHGFYGFAHGATLNRNLVEPALQAAEQFLPRNGNETIDGFRARKGIIRDTYPGVLSTPPKVRPRPFDIILETPQTPPNYLKEAAFVAALRMILTRYREFIAYAPNL
;
A
#
# COMPACT_ATOMS: atom_id res chain seq x y z
N MET A 1 -61.53 -22.00 2.85
CA MET A 1 -60.11 -21.91 3.38
C MET A 1 -59.18 -21.69 2.21
N PRO A 2 -58.56 -20.52 2.07
CA PRO A 2 -57.51 -20.33 1.09
C PRO A 2 -56.14 -20.61 1.77
N LEU A 3 -55.29 -21.35 1.05
CA LEU A 3 -53.90 -21.64 1.44
C LEU A 3 -53.03 -20.38 1.29
N PRO A 4 -52.06 -20.16 2.17
CA PRO A 4 -51.13 -19.07 2.03
C PRO A 4 -50.04 -19.42 1.00
N LEU A 5 -49.93 -18.61 -0.03
CA LEU A 5 -48.76 -18.55 -0.93
C LEU A 5 -47.64 -17.77 -0.19
N THR A 6 -46.65 -18.47 0.30
CA THR A 6 -45.38 -17.85 0.71
C THR A 6 -44.34 -18.22 -0.33
N ASP A 7 -44.30 -17.47 -1.42
CA ASP A 7 -43.11 -17.42 -2.27
C ASP A 7 -42.07 -16.48 -1.63
N SER A 8 -41.19 -17.08 -0.85
CA SER A 8 -39.96 -16.44 -0.46
C SER A 8 -39.03 -16.41 -1.68
N LEU A 9 -39.06 -15.32 -2.42
CA LEU A 9 -38.01 -15.01 -3.40
C LEU A 9 -36.71 -14.76 -2.63
N ALA A 10 -35.98 -15.84 -2.34
CA ALA A 10 -34.59 -15.75 -1.95
C ALA A 10 -33.85 -15.10 -3.12
N THR A 11 -33.54 -13.81 -3.00
CA THR A 11 -32.66 -13.10 -3.91
C THR A 11 -31.31 -13.82 -3.93
N ARG A 12 -31.02 -14.54 -5.02
CA ARG A 12 -29.71 -15.11 -5.27
C ARG A 12 -28.69 -13.95 -5.19
N PRO A 13 -27.61 -14.07 -4.39
CA PRO A 13 -26.56 -13.06 -4.39
C PRO A 13 -26.06 -12.91 -5.84
N VAL A 14 -26.03 -11.68 -6.33
CA VAL A 14 -25.41 -11.36 -7.62
C VAL A 14 -23.93 -11.70 -7.45
N LEU A 15 -23.50 -12.81 -7.99
CA LEU A 15 -22.08 -13.17 -8.07
C LEU A 15 -21.42 -12.16 -9.01
N HIS A 16 -20.87 -11.11 -8.44
CA HIS A 16 -20.00 -10.21 -9.19
C HIS A 16 -18.82 -11.04 -9.74
N ALA A 17 -18.54 -10.88 -11.03
CA ALA A 17 -17.37 -11.50 -11.63
C ALA A 17 -16.12 -11.10 -10.83
N ARG A 18 -15.24 -12.08 -10.57
CA ARG A 18 -13.97 -11.83 -9.89
C ARG A 18 -13.14 -10.82 -10.66
N ARG A 19 -12.38 -9.98 -9.94
CA ARG A 19 -11.38 -9.11 -10.59
C ARG A 19 -10.26 -9.96 -11.15
N SER A 20 -9.74 -9.57 -12.31
CA SER A 20 -8.56 -10.21 -12.90
C SER A 20 -7.31 -9.43 -12.49
N ILE A 21 -6.43 -10.06 -11.71
CA ILE A 21 -5.13 -9.48 -11.36
C ILE A 21 -4.24 -9.37 -12.60
N ALA A 22 -4.29 -10.37 -13.49
CA ALA A 22 -3.52 -10.35 -14.73
C ALA A 22 -3.89 -9.16 -15.64
N GLU A 23 -5.19 -8.88 -15.79
CA GLU A 23 -5.64 -7.72 -16.57
C GLU A 23 -5.23 -6.40 -15.91
N LEU A 24 -5.33 -6.32 -14.59
CA LEU A 24 -4.91 -5.15 -13.81
C LEU A 24 -3.43 -4.84 -14.00
N LEU A 25 -2.57 -5.86 -13.92
CA LEU A 25 -1.11 -5.70 -13.97
C LEU A 25 -0.54 -5.70 -15.39
N ALA A 26 -1.33 -6.04 -16.43
CA ALA A 26 -0.87 -6.06 -17.81
C ALA A 26 -0.18 -4.78 -18.30
N PRO A 27 -0.57 -3.56 -17.87
CA PRO A 27 0.19 -2.35 -18.19
C PRO A 27 1.61 -2.35 -17.61
N LEU A 28 1.77 -2.83 -16.37
CA LEU A 28 3.09 -2.91 -15.71
C LEU A 28 3.98 -3.97 -16.34
N GLU A 29 3.41 -5.12 -16.72
CA GLU A 29 4.14 -6.18 -17.43
C GLU A 29 4.72 -5.68 -18.76
N ARG A 30 3.94 -4.89 -19.50
CA ARG A 30 4.40 -4.27 -20.75
C ARG A 30 5.52 -3.27 -20.51
N ILE A 31 5.38 -2.41 -19.50
CA ILE A 31 6.44 -1.46 -19.12
C ILE A 31 7.69 -2.22 -18.71
N ALA A 32 7.59 -3.23 -17.84
CA ALA A 32 8.72 -4.00 -17.35
C ALA A 32 9.47 -4.76 -18.46
N ALA A 33 8.75 -5.18 -19.53
CA ALA A 33 9.37 -5.85 -20.67
C ALA A 33 10.28 -4.93 -21.51
N GLU A 34 10.09 -3.62 -21.44
CA GLU A 34 10.80 -2.63 -22.25
C GLU A 34 11.70 -1.71 -21.39
N SER A 35 11.44 -1.61 -20.09
CA SER A 35 12.12 -0.69 -19.20
C SER A 35 13.51 -1.20 -18.78
N PRO A 36 14.55 -0.37 -18.81
CA PRO A 36 15.83 -0.67 -18.20
C PRO A 36 15.81 -0.52 -16.68
N ASN A 37 14.78 0.11 -16.10
CA ASN A 37 14.70 0.47 -14.68
C ASN A 37 13.71 -0.39 -13.90
N LEU A 38 12.73 -1.02 -14.58
CA LEU A 38 11.65 -1.79 -13.96
C LEU A 38 11.82 -3.29 -14.22
N VAL A 39 11.88 -4.07 -13.17
CA VAL A 39 11.94 -5.53 -13.23
C VAL A 39 10.66 -6.10 -12.62
N ALA A 40 9.93 -6.91 -13.36
CA ALA A 40 8.83 -7.71 -12.82
C ALA A 40 9.41 -9.01 -12.21
N ASP A 41 9.11 -9.27 -10.95
CA ASP A 41 9.57 -10.46 -10.24
C ASP A 41 8.43 -11.02 -9.36
N HIS A 42 7.80 -12.08 -9.82
CA HIS A 42 6.64 -12.72 -9.19
C HIS A 42 7.03 -14.06 -8.55
N GLY A 43 8.22 -14.13 -7.94
CA GLY A 43 8.78 -15.37 -7.42
C GLY A 43 8.04 -16.00 -6.24
N ALA A 44 7.34 -15.21 -5.43
CA ALA A 44 6.64 -15.70 -4.26
C ALA A 44 5.27 -16.29 -4.65
N ARG A 45 5.04 -17.57 -4.36
CA ARG A 45 3.81 -18.31 -4.71
C ARG A 45 3.23 -19.03 -3.52
N PHE A 46 1.90 -19.18 -3.52
CA PHE A 46 1.19 -20.02 -2.56
C PHE A 46 -0.05 -20.66 -3.22
N THR A 47 -0.59 -21.67 -2.57
CA THR A 47 -1.81 -22.36 -3.05
C THR A 47 -2.94 -22.14 -2.05
N ARG A 48 -4.12 -21.76 -2.55
CA ARG A 48 -5.36 -21.63 -1.79
C ARG A 48 -6.51 -22.26 -2.62
N ASP A 49 -7.27 -23.14 -2.00
CA ASP A 49 -8.41 -23.84 -2.62
C ASP A 49 -8.07 -24.51 -3.97
N GLY A 50 -6.88 -25.10 -4.06
CA GLY A 50 -6.39 -25.78 -5.25
C GLY A 50 -5.91 -24.86 -6.39
N GLN A 51 -5.95 -23.54 -6.19
CA GLN A 51 -5.45 -22.55 -7.14
C GLN A 51 -4.12 -21.97 -6.65
N THR A 52 -3.16 -21.84 -7.57
CA THR A 52 -1.87 -21.18 -7.27
C THR A 52 -1.98 -19.69 -7.50
N TYR A 53 -1.55 -18.91 -6.52
CA TYR A 53 -1.46 -17.47 -6.55
C TYR A 53 0.00 -17.04 -6.53
N GLU A 54 0.27 -15.93 -7.20
CA GLU A 54 1.54 -15.23 -7.14
C GLU A 54 1.36 -13.95 -6.32
N LEU A 55 2.40 -13.56 -5.59
CA LEU A 55 2.49 -12.26 -4.94
C LEU A 55 3.25 -11.32 -5.89
N PRO A 56 2.56 -10.42 -6.63
CA PRO A 56 3.21 -9.59 -7.63
C PRO A 56 4.20 -8.65 -6.98
N ARG A 57 5.42 -8.63 -7.48
CA ARG A 57 6.47 -7.71 -7.06
C ARG A 57 7.12 -7.06 -8.27
N TYR A 58 7.32 -5.75 -8.17
CA TYR A 58 8.09 -4.98 -9.13
C TYR A 58 9.23 -4.28 -8.43
N LEU A 59 10.39 -4.28 -9.07
CA LEU A 59 11.58 -3.60 -8.58
C LEU A 59 11.90 -2.45 -9.53
N PHE A 60 11.83 -1.22 -9.04
CA PHE A 60 12.25 -0.03 -9.79
C PHE A 60 13.60 0.44 -9.27
N ILE A 61 14.60 0.46 -10.14
CA ILE A 61 15.97 0.90 -9.85
C ILE A 61 16.16 2.28 -10.46
N GLY A 62 16.12 3.30 -9.64
CA GLY A 62 16.34 4.68 -10.07
C GLY A 62 17.78 4.95 -10.46
N PRO A 63 18.05 6.09 -11.12
CA PRO A 63 19.42 6.52 -11.42
C PRO A 63 20.29 6.53 -10.16
N LYS A 64 21.58 6.25 -10.30
CA LYS A 64 22.51 6.28 -9.17
C LYS A 64 22.56 7.67 -8.53
N GLY A 65 22.32 7.72 -7.21
CA GLY A 65 22.65 8.84 -6.37
C GLY A 65 24.15 8.86 -6.00
N GLY A 66 24.54 9.80 -5.18
CA GLY A 66 25.93 9.94 -4.72
C GLY A 66 26.38 8.95 -3.63
N GLY A 67 25.56 7.93 -3.28
CA GLY A 67 25.83 6.97 -2.22
C GLY A 67 25.16 5.61 -2.45
N ASP A 68 24.98 4.85 -1.37
CA ASP A 68 24.26 3.57 -1.39
C ASP A 68 22.79 3.77 -1.71
N MET A 69 22.21 2.81 -2.44
CA MET A 69 20.80 2.87 -2.83
C MET A 69 19.88 2.77 -1.61
N ILE A 70 18.94 3.70 -1.52
CA ILE A 70 17.90 3.71 -0.49
C ILE A 70 16.81 2.70 -0.89
N ARG A 71 16.59 1.68 -0.07
CA ARG A 71 15.58 0.64 -0.32
C ARG A 71 14.29 0.99 0.39
N VAL A 72 13.20 1.16 -0.37
CA VAL A 72 11.85 1.44 0.17
C VAL A 72 10.86 0.45 -0.40
N GLY A 73 10.04 -0.14 0.49
CA GLY A 73 8.92 -0.99 0.11
C GLY A 73 7.62 -0.16 0.02
N ILE A 74 6.83 -0.36 -1.03
CA ILE A 74 5.51 0.27 -1.18
C ILE A 74 4.47 -0.83 -1.41
N PHE A 75 3.46 -0.88 -0.55
CA PHE A 75 2.50 -1.96 -0.46
C PHE A 75 1.08 -1.43 -0.68
N ALA A 76 0.29 -2.14 -1.49
CA ALA A 76 -1.12 -1.84 -1.72
C ALA A 76 -1.95 -3.13 -1.77
N GLY A 77 -3.27 -3.00 -1.68
CA GLY A 77 -4.18 -4.13 -1.79
C GLY A 77 -3.99 -5.21 -0.74
N ILE A 78 -3.64 -4.85 0.49
CA ILE A 78 -3.67 -5.77 1.65
C ILE A 78 -5.12 -6.05 2.07
N HIS A 79 -6.01 -5.08 1.87
CA HIS A 79 -7.44 -5.29 1.83
C HIS A 79 -7.88 -5.33 0.36
N GLY A 80 -8.56 -6.40 -0.03
CA GLY A 80 -8.88 -6.63 -1.43
C GLY A 80 -9.99 -5.76 -1.99
N ASP A 81 -10.77 -5.11 -1.14
CA ASP A 81 -11.81 -4.14 -1.49
C ASP A 81 -11.30 -2.71 -1.67
N GLU A 82 -10.00 -2.45 -1.45
CA GLU A 82 -9.33 -1.15 -1.56
C GLU A 82 -8.47 -1.07 -2.87
N PRO A 83 -9.05 -0.99 -4.06
CA PRO A 83 -8.29 -1.00 -5.32
C PRO A 83 -7.55 0.30 -5.62
N GLU A 84 -7.87 1.39 -4.96
CA GLU A 84 -7.34 2.72 -5.24
C GLU A 84 -5.82 2.79 -5.03
N GLY A 85 -5.34 2.18 -3.93
CA GLY A 85 -3.90 2.08 -3.67
C GLY A 85 -3.16 1.30 -4.75
N VAL A 86 -3.80 0.24 -5.29
CA VAL A 86 -3.24 -0.57 -6.39
C VAL A 86 -3.12 0.25 -7.66
N HIS A 87 -4.18 0.97 -8.05
CA HIS A 87 -4.19 1.83 -9.23
C HIS A 87 -3.19 2.99 -9.08
N ALA A 88 -3.12 3.60 -7.91
CA ALA A 88 -2.14 4.64 -7.60
C ALA A 88 -0.71 4.14 -7.80
N LEU A 89 -0.42 2.91 -7.37
CA LEU A 89 0.91 2.32 -7.51
C LEU A 89 1.27 2.07 -8.98
N ILE A 90 0.30 1.63 -9.80
CA ILE A 90 0.47 1.48 -11.26
C ILE A 90 0.77 2.84 -11.91
N GLN A 91 0.00 3.88 -11.55
CA GLN A 91 0.23 5.24 -12.07
C GLN A 91 1.58 5.80 -11.63
N PHE A 92 1.97 5.52 -10.37
CA PHE A 92 3.26 5.96 -9.83
C PHE A 92 4.43 5.33 -10.56
N LEU A 93 4.36 4.03 -10.86
CA LEU A 93 5.37 3.36 -11.70
C LEU A 93 5.46 3.96 -13.10
N GLY A 94 4.31 4.23 -13.74
CA GLY A 94 4.29 4.92 -15.02
C GLY A 94 4.85 6.36 -14.95
N LEU A 95 4.74 7.03 -13.80
CA LEU A 95 5.39 8.32 -13.56
C LEU A 95 6.91 8.16 -13.45
N LEU A 96 7.38 7.19 -12.67
CA LEU A 96 8.82 6.93 -12.49
C LEU A 96 9.52 6.57 -13.81
N GLU A 97 8.84 5.87 -14.71
CA GLU A 97 9.37 5.58 -16.06
C GLU A 97 9.56 6.85 -16.90
N ARG A 98 8.64 7.81 -16.79
CA ARG A 98 8.75 9.09 -17.50
C ARG A 98 9.71 10.08 -16.84
N GLU A 99 9.83 10.01 -15.53
CA GLU A 99 10.62 10.93 -14.70
C GLU A 99 11.52 10.11 -13.73
N PRO A 100 12.47 9.31 -14.21
CA PRO A 100 13.27 8.40 -13.37
C PRO A 100 14.07 9.13 -12.29
N GLU A 101 14.39 10.39 -12.48
CA GLU A 101 15.08 11.23 -11.50
C GLU A 101 14.29 11.41 -10.18
N LEU A 102 12.98 11.18 -10.19
CA LEU A 102 12.20 11.14 -8.93
C LEU A 102 12.67 10.01 -8.00
N ALA A 103 13.14 8.91 -8.58
CA ALA A 103 13.70 7.78 -7.85
C ALA A 103 15.24 7.78 -7.82
N ALA A 104 15.93 8.89 -8.14
CA ALA A 104 17.38 8.94 -8.07
C ALA A 104 17.90 8.55 -6.69
N GLY A 105 18.80 7.57 -6.62
CA GLY A 105 19.32 6.99 -5.39
C GLY A 105 18.41 5.96 -4.70
N TYR A 106 17.27 5.62 -5.28
CA TYR A 106 16.33 4.63 -4.74
C TYR A 106 16.35 3.30 -5.49
N CYS A 107 16.14 2.24 -4.72
CA CYS A 107 15.71 0.93 -5.16
C CYS A 107 14.34 0.68 -4.51
N LEU A 108 13.26 0.76 -5.31
CA LEU A 108 11.89 0.66 -4.82
C LEU A 108 11.35 -0.76 -5.04
N PHE A 109 10.83 -1.35 -3.98
CA PHE A 109 10.15 -2.65 -3.99
C PHE A 109 8.65 -2.40 -3.92
N LEU A 110 7.92 -2.71 -4.99
CA LEU A 110 6.50 -2.39 -5.11
C LEU A 110 5.67 -3.67 -5.13
N TYR A 111 4.71 -3.75 -4.21
CA TYR A 111 3.78 -4.87 -4.02
C TYR A 111 2.35 -4.37 -4.26
N PRO A 112 1.89 -4.36 -5.53
CA PRO A 112 0.60 -3.75 -5.86
C PRO A 112 -0.60 -4.53 -5.32
N VAL A 113 -0.49 -5.85 -5.16
CA VAL A 113 -1.60 -6.70 -4.68
C VAL A 113 -1.06 -7.62 -3.59
N CYS A 114 -1.15 -7.19 -2.32
CA CYS A 114 -0.67 -7.97 -1.17
C CYS A 114 -1.64 -9.09 -0.75
N ASN A 115 -2.92 -8.99 -1.14
CA ASN A 115 -3.97 -9.97 -0.88
C ASN A 115 -4.65 -10.35 -2.21
N PRO A 116 -4.04 -11.25 -3.00
CA PRO A 116 -4.59 -11.62 -4.30
C PRO A 116 -6.00 -12.22 -4.20
N THR A 117 -6.25 -13.06 -3.19
CA THR A 117 -7.55 -13.72 -3.04
C THR A 117 -8.66 -12.74 -2.66
N GLY A 118 -8.40 -11.84 -1.73
CA GLY A 118 -9.34 -10.77 -1.36
C GLY A 118 -9.57 -9.79 -2.50
N PHE A 119 -8.53 -9.46 -3.26
CA PHE A 119 -8.64 -8.56 -4.41
C PHE A 119 -9.55 -9.13 -5.50
N GLU A 120 -9.37 -10.40 -5.86
CA GLU A 120 -10.26 -11.08 -6.81
C GLU A 120 -11.72 -11.08 -6.34
N ASP A 121 -11.92 -11.42 -5.07
CA ASP A 121 -13.25 -11.55 -4.47
C ASP A 121 -13.86 -10.19 -4.04
N ARG A 122 -13.12 -9.09 -4.13
CA ARG A 122 -13.53 -7.72 -3.72
C ARG A 122 -13.88 -7.64 -2.24
N THR A 123 -13.13 -8.33 -1.41
CA THR A 123 -13.34 -8.40 0.04
C THR A 123 -12.13 -7.86 0.79
N ARG A 124 -12.37 -7.25 1.94
CA ARG A 124 -11.32 -6.84 2.87
C ARG A 124 -10.43 -8.02 3.26
N PHE A 125 -11.06 -9.15 3.54
CA PHE A 125 -10.41 -10.35 4.05
C PHE A 125 -9.77 -11.18 2.94
N ALA A 126 -8.71 -11.91 3.27
CA ALA A 126 -8.27 -13.02 2.44
C ALA A 126 -9.34 -14.11 2.38
N ARG A 127 -9.31 -14.98 1.37
CA ARG A 127 -10.28 -16.07 1.20
C ARG A 127 -10.31 -17.05 2.38
N GLY A 128 -9.26 -17.07 3.21
CA GLY A 128 -9.24 -17.76 4.50
C GLY A 128 -10.07 -17.11 5.62
N GLY A 129 -10.72 -15.96 5.34
CA GLY A 129 -11.55 -15.23 6.29
C GLY A 129 -10.77 -14.34 7.27
N LYS A 130 -9.47 -14.14 7.04
CA LYS A 130 -8.60 -13.33 7.91
C LYS A 130 -8.39 -11.92 7.36
N ASP A 131 -8.39 -10.92 8.25
CA ASP A 131 -7.85 -9.61 7.98
C ASP A 131 -6.31 -9.71 8.04
N LEU A 132 -5.67 -9.76 6.87
CA LEU A 132 -4.22 -9.92 6.79
C LEU A 132 -3.49 -8.78 7.51
N ASN A 133 -4.07 -7.56 7.54
CA ASN A 133 -3.49 -6.41 8.20
C ASN A 133 -3.70 -6.40 9.74
N ARG A 134 -3.98 -7.57 10.32
CA ARG A 134 -4.02 -7.85 11.77
C ARG A 134 -3.20 -9.09 12.13
N GLU A 135 -2.40 -9.61 11.18
CA GLU A 135 -1.72 -10.90 11.34
C GLU A 135 -0.17 -10.78 11.33
N PHE A 136 0.40 -9.60 11.00
CA PHE A 136 1.86 -9.44 10.90
C PHE A 136 2.55 -9.54 12.26
N TRP A 137 3.65 -10.28 12.31
CA TRP A 137 4.53 -10.50 13.46
C TRP A 137 3.85 -11.18 14.67
N LEU A 138 2.67 -11.75 14.48
CA LEU A 138 1.90 -12.46 15.52
C LEU A 138 1.89 -13.98 15.32
N GLY A 139 2.78 -14.53 14.49
CA GLY A 139 2.87 -15.96 14.22
C GLY A 139 1.80 -16.50 13.28
N SER A 140 1.33 -15.66 12.36
CA SER A 140 0.31 -16.00 11.36
C SER A 140 0.68 -17.22 10.53
N VAL A 141 -0.33 -18.01 10.18
CA VAL A 141 -0.23 -19.14 9.24
C VAL A 141 -0.67 -18.75 7.83
N GLU A 142 -1.22 -17.55 7.64
CA GLU A 142 -1.67 -17.08 6.33
C GLU A 142 -0.48 -16.96 5.38
N PRO A 143 -0.53 -17.59 4.20
CA PRO A 143 0.61 -17.65 3.29
C PRO A 143 1.03 -16.28 2.79
N GLU A 144 0.08 -15.39 2.50
CA GLU A 144 0.33 -14.02 2.07
C GLU A 144 1.17 -13.26 3.10
N VAL A 145 0.79 -13.34 4.39
CA VAL A 145 1.51 -12.69 5.50
C VAL A 145 2.92 -13.25 5.63
N ARG A 146 3.07 -14.57 5.58
CA ARG A 146 4.38 -15.22 5.70
C ARG A 146 5.32 -14.85 4.57
N LEU A 147 4.82 -14.79 3.34
CA LEU A 147 5.59 -14.37 2.17
C LEU A 147 6.02 -12.90 2.31
N LEU A 148 5.09 -11.99 2.61
CA LEU A 148 5.40 -10.57 2.83
C LEU A 148 6.40 -10.36 3.98
N GLN A 149 6.27 -11.09 5.10
CA GLN A 149 7.25 -11.04 6.19
C GLN A 149 8.64 -11.50 5.74
N SER A 150 8.72 -12.54 4.89
CA SER A 150 9.99 -13.00 4.33
C SER A 150 10.63 -11.93 3.44
N GLU A 151 9.84 -11.25 2.61
CA GLU A 151 10.29 -10.13 1.77
C GLU A 151 10.81 -8.96 2.63
N LEU A 152 10.05 -8.57 3.67
CA LEU A 152 10.43 -7.51 4.60
C LEU A 152 11.76 -7.79 5.33
N VAL A 153 12.03 -9.06 5.64
CA VAL A 153 13.30 -9.49 6.25
C VAL A 153 14.43 -9.53 5.23
N ALA A 154 14.19 -10.10 4.03
CA ALA A 154 15.21 -10.35 3.03
C ALA A 154 15.82 -9.06 2.44
N HIS A 155 14.98 -8.03 2.22
CA HIS A 155 15.40 -6.84 1.47
C HIS A 155 16.04 -5.75 2.32
N SER A 156 16.06 -5.88 3.66
CA SER A 156 16.65 -4.89 4.55
C SER A 156 16.23 -3.45 4.20
N LEU A 157 14.92 -3.22 4.11
CA LEU A 157 14.34 -1.95 3.70
C LEU A 157 14.67 -0.83 4.69
N HIS A 158 14.91 0.37 4.19
CA HIS A 158 15.09 1.59 5.00
C HIS A 158 13.76 2.20 5.43
N GLY A 159 12.68 1.80 4.78
CA GLY A 159 11.33 2.19 5.12
C GLY A 159 10.28 1.48 4.29
N ILE A 160 9.03 1.54 4.77
CA ILE A 160 7.86 1.05 4.07
C ILE A 160 6.75 2.08 4.06
N ILE A 161 5.93 2.02 3.02
CA ILE A 161 4.72 2.81 2.86
C ILE A 161 3.61 1.86 2.47
N SER A 162 2.47 1.87 3.16
CA SER A 162 1.27 1.14 2.77
C SER A 162 0.12 2.07 2.43
N LEU A 163 -0.66 1.69 1.41
CA LEU A 163 -1.75 2.48 0.86
C LEU A 163 -3.07 1.81 1.16
N HIS A 164 -3.99 2.56 1.79
CA HIS A 164 -5.27 2.07 2.27
C HIS A 164 -6.43 3.04 1.94
N THR A 165 -7.66 2.55 2.08
CA THR A 165 -8.88 3.33 1.94
C THR A 165 -9.77 3.11 3.16
N ASP A 166 -10.11 4.19 3.87
CA ASP A 166 -10.97 4.19 5.04
C ASP A 166 -12.42 4.57 4.66
N ASP A 167 -13.37 3.68 4.95
CA ASP A 167 -14.79 3.85 4.66
C ASP A 167 -15.49 4.84 5.60
N SER A 168 -14.87 5.16 6.73
CA SER A 168 -15.39 6.06 7.76
C SER A 168 -14.79 7.48 7.71
N SER A 169 -13.67 7.67 7.03
CA SER A 169 -12.97 8.95 6.96
C SER A 169 -13.62 9.93 5.98
N HIS A 170 -13.53 11.21 6.31
CA HIS A 170 -13.96 12.32 5.43
C HIS A 170 -12.79 13.04 4.73
N GLY A 171 -11.54 12.61 4.95
CA GLY A 171 -10.37 13.25 4.37
C GLY A 171 -9.15 12.35 4.41
N PHE A 172 -8.11 12.75 3.66
CA PHE A 172 -6.83 12.06 3.57
C PHE A 172 -6.05 12.20 4.88
N TYR A 173 -5.44 11.11 5.36
CA TYR A 173 -4.65 11.10 6.59
C TYR A 173 -3.56 10.02 6.57
N GLY A 174 -2.76 9.93 7.63
CA GLY A 174 -1.74 8.90 7.69
C GLY A 174 -1.28 8.56 9.12
N PHE A 175 -0.68 7.38 9.24
CA PHE A 175 -0.03 6.90 10.45
C PHE A 175 1.47 7.00 10.30
N ALA A 176 2.16 7.47 11.35
CA ALA A 176 3.61 7.43 11.44
C ALA A 176 4.09 7.64 12.87
N HIS A 177 5.17 6.99 13.23
CA HIS A 177 5.79 7.13 14.54
C HIS A 177 6.96 8.12 14.52
N GLY A 178 7.11 8.89 15.61
CA GLY A 178 8.23 9.79 15.81
C GLY A 178 8.05 11.18 15.22
N ALA A 179 8.52 12.18 15.96
CA ALA A 179 8.34 13.60 15.59
C ALA A 179 9.06 13.97 14.29
N THR A 180 10.23 13.40 14.06
CA THR A 180 11.05 13.66 12.87
C THR A 180 10.36 13.17 11.59
N LEU A 181 9.82 11.95 11.59
CA LEU A 181 9.06 11.41 10.46
C LEU A 181 7.79 12.23 10.18
N ASN A 182 7.03 12.56 11.22
CA ASN A 182 5.82 13.35 11.09
C ASN A 182 6.10 14.72 10.46
N ARG A 183 7.14 15.40 10.90
CA ARG A 183 7.48 16.74 10.43
C ARG A 183 8.09 16.74 9.02
N ASN A 184 8.99 15.81 8.75
CA ASN A 184 9.81 15.86 7.53
C ASN A 184 9.26 15.02 6.37
N LEU A 185 8.41 14.02 6.64
CA LEU A 185 7.85 13.14 5.61
C LEU A 185 6.32 13.21 5.53
N VAL A 186 5.61 12.94 6.64
CA VAL A 186 4.15 12.77 6.59
C VAL A 186 3.44 14.11 6.42
N GLU A 187 3.82 15.14 7.16
CA GLU A 187 3.22 16.48 7.02
C GLU A 187 3.36 17.03 5.59
N PRO A 188 4.55 17.01 4.94
CA PRO A 188 4.68 17.41 3.53
C PRO A 188 3.90 16.51 2.57
N ALA A 189 3.80 15.20 2.83
CA ALA A 189 3.04 14.27 2.01
C ALA A 189 1.54 14.57 2.05
N LEU A 190 0.98 14.79 3.25
CA LEU A 190 -0.42 15.19 3.39
C LEU A 190 -0.68 16.53 2.72
N GLN A 191 0.23 17.50 2.85
CA GLN A 191 0.12 18.80 2.17
C GLN A 191 0.12 18.66 0.64
N ALA A 192 0.92 17.75 0.08
CA ALA A 192 0.91 17.49 -1.35
C ALA A 192 -0.42 16.85 -1.81
N ALA A 193 -0.98 15.96 -1.00
CA ALA A 193 -2.27 15.32 -1.27
C ALA A 193 -3.46 16.30 -1.21
N GLU A 194 -3.35 17.39 -0.45
CA GLU A 194 -4.43 18.40 -0.30
C GLU A 194 -4.81 19.08 -1.63
N GLN A 195 -4.00 18.97 -2.67
CA GLN A 195 -4.34 19.42 -4.01
C GLN A 195 -5.48 18.60 -4.64
N PHE A 196 -5.72 17.40 -4.15
CA PHE A 196 -6.69 16.45 -4.70
C PHE A 196 -7.80 16.10 -3.71
N LEU A 197 -7.46 15.93 -2.43
CA LEU A 197 -8.39 15.55 -1.37
C LEU A 197 -8.16 16.39 -0.12
N PRO A 198 -9.23 16.81 0.58
CA PRO A 198 -9.07 17.51 1.84
C PRO A 198 -8.36 16.62 2.85
N ARG A 199 -7.53 17.21 3.69
CA ARG A 199 -6.94 16.53 4.84
C ARG A 199 -8.01 16.27 5.90
N ASN A 200 -7.95 15.13 6.57
CA ASN A 200 -8.77 14.88 7.75
C ASN A 200 -8.27 15.72 8.93
N GLY A 201 -9.04 16.72 9.32
CA GLY A 201 -8.71 17.65 10.40
C GLY A 201 -9.21 17.25 11.78
N ASN A 202 -9.86 16.11 11.94
CA ASN A 202 -10.44 15.66 13.20
C ASN A 202 -9.36 15.37 14.24
N GLU A 203 -9.68 15.59 15.52
CA GLU A 203 -8.80 15.24 16.65
C GLU A 203 -8.79 13.75 16.98
N THR A 204 -9.80 13.03 16.50
CA THR A 204 -9.90 11.57 16.57
C THR A 204 -10.22 11.03 15.19
N ILE A 205 -9.39 10.13 14.69
CA ILE A 205 -9.54 9.46 13.40
C ILE A 205 -9.33 7.97 13.64
N ASP A 206 -10.21 7.13 13.13
CA ASP A 206 -10.13 5.66 13.25
C ASP A 206 -9.93 5.19 14.73
N GLY A 207 -10.57 5.90 15.68
CA GLY A 207 -10.47 5.61 17.10
C GLY A 207 -9.19 6.10 17.79
N PHE A 208 -8.22 6.63 17.06
CA PHE A 208 -6.96 7.14 17.59
C PHE A 208 -6.96 8.67 17.69
N ARG A 209 -6.17 9.18 18.64
CA ARG A 209 -5.89 10.60 18.69
C ARG A 209 -5.05 11.01 17.48
N ALA A 210 -5.55 12.00 16.75
CA ALA A 210 -4.89 12.57 15.58
C ALA A 210 -4.54 14.04 15.79
N ARG A 211 -3.54 14.51 15.06
CA ARG A 211 -3.21 15.93 14.98
C ARG A 211 -2.88 16.28 13.54
N LYS A 212 -3.67 17.16 12.94
CA LYS A 212 -3.51 17.55 11.54
C LYS A 212 -3.48 16.33 10.59
N GLY A 213 -4.37 15.38 10.77
CA GLY A 213 -4.44 14.17 9.95
C GLY A 213 -3.31 13.17 10.19
N ILE A 214 -2.51 13.33 11.26
CA ILE A 214 -1.42 12.40 11.59
C ILE A 214 -1.72 11.66 12.88
N ILE A 215 -1.72 10.33 12.81
CA ILE A 215 -1.88 9.39 13.93
C ILE A 215 -0.49 8.84 14.28
N ARG A 216 -0.21 8.71 15.58
CA ARG A 216 1.07 8.18 16.10
C ARG A 216 0.98 6.77 16.67
N ASP A 217 -0.23 6.34 16.96
CA ASP A 217 -0.53 4.98 17.41
C ASP A 217 -0.87 4.10 16.19
N THR A 218 -0.94 2.79 16.40
CA THR A 218 -1.30 1.85 15.33
C THR A 218 -1.97 0.62 15.93
N TYR A 219 -2.68 -0.13 15.11
CA TYR A 219 -3.23 -1.43 15.49
C TYR A 219 -2.12 -2.49 15.60
N PRO A 220 -2.25 -3.46 16.49
CA PRO A 220 -1.38 -4.63 16.49
C PRO A 220 -1.58 -5.45 15.20
N GLY A 221 -0.51 -6.08 14.72
CA GLY A 221 -0.58 -6.97 13.57
C GLY A 221 -0.72 -6.30 12.21
N VAL A 222 -0.55 -4.98 12.10
CA VAL A 222 -0.50 -4.30 10.80
C VAL A 222 0.79 -4.63 10.05
N LEU A 223 0.74 -4.53 8.73
CA LEU A 223 1.93 -4.61 7.89
C LEU A 223 2.91 -3.53 8.34
N SER A 224 4.05 -3.94 8.83
CA SER A 224 5.08 -3.08 9.40
C SER A 224 6.46 -3.69 9.24
N THR A 225 7.50 -2.87 9.42
CA THR A 225 8.89 -3.34 9.37
C THR A 225 9.20 -4.34 10.49
N PRO A 226 10.19 -5.24 10.29
CA PRO A 226 10.53 -6.24 11.31
C PRO A 226 10.89 -5.59 12.65
N PRO A 227 10.29 -6.01 13.78
CA PRO A 227 10.39 -5.29 15.07
C PRO A 227 11.80 -5.16 15.63
N LYS A 228 12.71 -6.09 15.25
CA LYS A 228 14.07 -6.19 15.81
C LYS A 228 15.15 -5.53 14.94
N VAL A 229 14.81 -5.01 13.75
CA VAL A 229 15.79 -4.37 12.85
C VAL A 229 16.26 -3.04 13.42
N ARG A 230 17.56 -2.79 13.33
CA ARG A 230 18.19 -1.52 13.75
C ARG A 230 19.24 -1.09 12.70
N PRO A 231 19.32 0.21 12.33
CA PRO A 231 18.39 1.27 12.73
C PRO A 231 16.97 0.93 12.30
N ARG A 232 15.97 1.43 13.03
CA ARG A 232 14.56 1.15 12.73
C ARG A 232 14.16 1.82 11.42
N PRO A 233 13.69 1.07 10.42
CA PRO A 233 13.16 1.65 9.20
C PRO A 233 11.93 2.53 9.51
N PHE A 234 11.61 3.46 8.61
CA PHE A 234 10.35 4.19 8.76
C PHE A 234 9.15 3.33 8.35
N ASP A 235 8.03 3.54 9.04
CA ASP A 235 6.73 2.95 8.72
C ASP A 235 5.72 4.08 8.51
N ILE A 236 5.12 4.15 7.33
CA ILE A 236 4.08 5.12 6.99
C ILE A 236 2.88 4.38 6.41
N ILE A 237 1.68 4.65 6.93
CA ILE A 237 0.41 4.23 6.35
C ILE A 237 -0.28 5.49 5.84
N LEU A 238 -0.75 5.46 4.61
CA LEU A 238 -1.54 6.53 4.00
C LEU A 238 -2.96 6.03 3.75
N GLU A 239 -3.95 6.84 4.12
CA GLU A 239 -5.37 6.51 4.05
C GLU A 239 -6.12 7.54 3.23
N THR A 240 -6.84 7.09 2.19
CA THR A 240 -7.82 7.92 1.49
C THR A 240 -9.22 7.67 2.01
N PRO A 241 -10.13 8.68 1.98
CA PRO A 241 -11.54 8.42 2.23
C PRO A 241 -12.17 7.62 1.07
N GLN A 242 -13.16 6.79 1.36
CA GLN A 242 -13.82 5.94 0.36
C GLN A 242 -14.67 6.73 -0.65
N THR A 243 -15.34 7.78 -0.17
CA THR A 243 -16.40 8.49 -0.93
C THR A 243 -15.96 9.28 -2.18
N PRO A 244 -14.76 9.92 -2.25
CA PRO A 244 -14.36 10.66 -3.44
C PRO A 244 -14.16 9.76 -4.67
N PRO A 245 -14.23 10.34 -5.89
CA PRO A 245 -13.90 9.62 -7.11
C PRO A 245 -12.49 9.01 -7.07
N ASN A 246 -12.32 7.80 -7.62
CA ASN A 246 -11.06 7.05 -7.55
C ASN A 246 -9.88 7.84 -8.09
N TYR A 247 -10.03 8.55 -9.21
CA TYR A 247 -8.94 9.32 -9.80
C TYR A 247 -8.37 10.40 -8.85
N LEU A 248 -9.18 10.97 -7.93
CA LEU A 248 -8.70 11.91 -6.92
C LEU A 248 -7.93 11.19 -5.79
N LYS A 249 -8.40 10.02 -5.39
CA LYS A 249 -7.73 9.17 -4.39
C LYS A 249 -6.37 8.72 -4.91
N GLU A 250 -6.32 8.23 -6.13
CA GLU A 250 -5.12 7.79 -6.83
C GLU A 250 -4.12 8.93 -6.98
N ALA A 251 -4.57 10.11 -7.41
CA ALA A 251 -3.71 11.29 -7.55
C ALA A 251 -3.16 11.77 -6.20
N ALA A 252 -3.95 11.71 -5.12
CA ALA A 252 -3.51 12.06 -3.77
C ALA A 252 -2.40 11.12 -3.29
N PHE A 253 -2.53 9.81 -3.50
CA PHE A 253 -1.47 8.85 -3.19
C PHE A 253 -0.19 9.10 -4.00
N VAL A 254 -0.31 9.32 -5.31
CA VAL A 254 0.85 9.59 -6.18
C VAL A 254 1.59 10.86 -5.71
N ALA A 255 0.87 11.92 -5.38
CA ALA A 255 1.46 13.15 -4.86
C ALA A 255 2.16 12.94 -3.51
N ALA A 256 1.53 12.19 -2.61
CA ALA A 256 2.12 11.86 -1.30
C ALA A 256 3.39 10.99 -1.45
N LEU A 257 3.37 9.96 -2.28
CA LEU A 257 4.53 9.11 -2.56
C LEU A 257 5.70 9.91 -3.14
N ARG A 258 5.43 10.74 -4.14
CA ARG A 258 6.45 11.64 -4.73
C ARG A 258 7.08 12.52 -3.66
N MET A 259 6.27 13.12 -2.80
CA MET A 259 6.74 13.99 -1.73
C MET A 259 7.58 13.24 -0.69
N ILE A 260 7.15 12.04 -0.27
CA ILE A 260 7.91 11.22 0.69
C ILE A 260 9.30 10.88 0.13
N LEU A 261 9.39 10.40 -1.11
CA LEU A 261 10.70 10.08 -1.70
C LEU A 261 11.60 11.31 -1.79
N THR A 262 11.06 12.45 -2.26
CA THR A 262 11.82 13.69 -2.35
C THR A 262 12.36 14.11 -0.97
N ARG A 263 11.50 14.15 0.04
CA ARG A 263 11.86 14.59 1.39
C ARG A 263 12.78 13.62 2.13
N TYR A 264 12.59 12.32 1.94
CA TYR A 264 13.44 11.33 2.58
C TYR A 264 14.87 11.36 2.03
N ARG A 265 15.04 11.53 0.71
CA ARG A 265 16.34 11.73 0.07
C ARG A 265 17.05 12.99 0.59
N GLU A 266 16.34 14.12 0.67
CA GLU A 266 16.86 15.36 1.25
C GLU A 266 17.28 15.14 2.70
N PHE A 267 16.41 14.51 3.51
CA PHE A 267 16.68 14.23 4.91
C PHE A 267 17.95 13.38 5.11
N ILE A 268 18.12 12.32 4.32
CA ILE A 268 19.33 11.48 4.38
C ILE A 268 20.57 12.25 3.94
N ALA A 269 20.47 13.06 2.89
CA ALA A 269 21.60 13.85 2.40
C ALA A 269 22.10 14.86 3.43
N TYR A 270 21.23 15.36 4.30
CA TYR A 270 21.60 16.29 5.37
C TYR A 270 21.93 15.62 6.70
N ALA A 271 21.59 14.33 6.88
CA ALA A 271 21.78 13.61 8.13
C ALA A 271 23.22 13.63 8.70
N PRO A 272 24.29 13.58 7.87
CA PRO A 272 25.66 13.71 8.37
C PRO A 272 25.98 15.06 9.02
N ASN A 273 25.14 16.07 8.77
CA ASN A 273 25.35 17.44 9.29
C ASN A 273 24.44 17.76 10.50
N LEU A 274 23.62 16.79 10.95
CA LEU A 274 22.71 16.90 12.09
C LEU A 274 23.26 16.17 13.31
#